data_cce0bb0e4dc79b256d746ca86b5b80f7
#
_entry.id   cce0bb0e4dc79b256d746ca86b5b80f7
#
_cell.length_a   1.000
_cell.length_b   1.000
_cell.length_c   1.000
_cell.angle_alpha   90.00
_cell.angle_beta   90.00
_cell.angle_gamma   90.00
#
_symmetry.space_group_name_H-M   'P 1'
#
loop_
_entity.id
_entity.type
_entity.pdbx_description
1 polymer ?
#
loop_
_entity_poly.entity_id
_entity_poly.type
_entity_poly.pdbx_seq_one_letter_code
_entity_poly.pdbx_strand_id
1 'polypeptide(L)'
;MQIKVNGLCHADDIRRVAQSGADYVGMQFGKGKPHRVVMLQRSTGTLPDMAEADFSSLSSEGAGRALSLVGMFSGESAQSVITAVYSYGLDAVQFDDDCGAIFIRNLVGSVVPDICLHLDIIKLFHVSCADDFAACRQYEKLAYRFIFRFDTDSLRGISWDAKARIADAYHGTVPFLVSCPVGEIREVVAAFCRNAAFCGVDLNPDNESLTIAQYMQKVHEIVVNRE
;
A
#
# COMPACT_ATOMS: atom_id res chain seq x y z
N MET A 1 -10.06 -0.21 -11.95
CA MET A 1 -9.83 0.32 -10.59
C MET A 1 -8.93 -0.68 -9.85
N GLN A 2 -7.91 -0.21 -9.14
CA GLN A 2 -7.00 -1.04 -8.34
C GLN A 2 -7.44 -1.09 -6.87
N ILE A 3 -7.18 -2.21 -6.19
CA ILE A 3 -7.44 -2.38 -4.77
C ILE A 3 -6.16 -2.85 -4.08
N LYS A 4 -5.75 -2.12 -3.06
CA LYS A 4 -4.67 -2.48 -2.16
C LYS A 4 -5.25 -2.78 -0.76
N VAL A 5 -4.89 -3.93 -0.19
CA VAL A 5 -5.30 -4.35 1.16
C VAL A 5 -4.08 -4.41 2.06
N ASN A 6 -4.14 -3.72 3.21
CA ASN A 6 -3.02 -3.57 4.15
C ASN A 6 -3.15 -4.43 5.40
N GLY A 7 -2.13 -4.39 6.27
CA GLY A 7 -2.16 -4.90 7.63
C GLY A 7 -2.11 -6.42 7.72
N LEU A 8 -1.64 -7.11 6.69
CA LEU A 8 -1.58 -8.57 6.68
C LEU A 8 -0.20 -9.07 7.11
N CYS A 9 -0.18 -10.04 7.99
CA CYS A 9 1.05 -10.66 8.52
C CYS A 9 1.02 -12.19 8.48
N HIS A 10 -0.10 -12.80 8.11
CA HIS A 10 -0.25 -14.25 8.02
C HIS A 10 -0.47 -14.72 6.57
N ALA A 11 0.19 -15.81 6.17
CA ALA A 11 0.10 -16.35 4.82
C ALA A 11 -1.33 -16.68 4.39
N ASP A 12 -2.14 -17.21 5.31
CA ASP A 12 -3.53 -17.56 5.00
C ASP A 12 -4.39 -16.33 4.69
N ASP A 13 -4.16 -15.22 5.37
CA ASP A 13 -4.88 -13.98 5.09
C ASP A 13 -4.42 -13.39 3.76
N ILE A 14 -3.13 -13.46 3.45
CA ILE A 14 -2.59 -13.04 2.15
C ILE A 14 -3.18 -13.89 1.02
N ARG A 15 -3.29 -15.22 1.18
CA ARG A 15 -3.96 -16.10 0.21
C ARG A 15 -5.43 -15.72 -0.01
N ARG A 16 -6.16 -15.42 1.06
CA ARG A 16 -7.57 -14.96 0.96
C ARG A 16 -7.67 -13.66 0.19
N VAL A 17 -6.76 -12.72 0.43
CA VAL A 17 -6.69 -11.44 -0.31
C VAL A 17 -6.39 -11.68 -1.78
N ALA A 18 -5.44 -12.56 -2.10
CA ALA A 18 -5.14 -12.94 -3.48
C ALA A 18 -6.37 -13.48 -4.21
N GLN A 19 -7.14 -14.35 -3.54
CA GLN A 19 -8.38 -14.93 -4.08
C GLN A 19 -9.54 -13.92 -4.21
N SER A 20 -9.51 -12.82 -3.45
CA SER A 20 -10.54 -11.78 -3.53
C SER A 20 -10.44 -10.87 -4.75
N GLY A 21 -9.34 -10.95 -5.52
CA GLY A 21 -9.10 -10.11 -6.70
C GLY A 21 -8.49 -8.74 -6.35
N ALA A 22 -7.83 -8.60 -5.20
CA ALA A 22 -7.00 -7.45 -4.90
C ALA A 22 -5.76 -7.41 -5.82
N ASP A 23 -5.27 -6.21 -6.10
CA ASP A 23 -4.08 -5.99 -6.94
C ASP A 23 -2.80 -5.93 -6.10
N TYR A 24 -2.90 -5.47 -4.85
CA TYR A 24 -1.77 -5.31 -3.93
C TYR A 24 -2.10 -5.83 -2.54
N VAL A 25 -1.11 -6.42 -1.88
CA VAL A 25 -1.12 -6.78 -0.46
C VAL A 25 -0.05 -6.00 0.28
N GLY A 26 -0.46 -5.24 1.30
CA GLY A 26 0.43 -4.49 2.17
C GLY A 26 0.81 -5.29 3.43
N MET A 27 2.10 -5.60 3.57
CA MET A 27 2.70 -6.26 4.72
C MET A 27 3.36 -5.21 5.63
N GLN A 28 2.98 -5.16 6.91
CA GLN A 28 3.46 -4.14 7.84
C GLN A 28 4.80 -4.55 8.47
N PHE A 29 5.85 -3.78 8.23
CA PHE A 29 7.18 -3.96 8.84
C PHE A 29 7.50 -2.91 9.92
N GLY A 30 6.74 -1.83 9.99
CA GLY A 30 6.96 -0.70 10.91
C GLY A 30 6.98 -1.12 12.38
N LYS A 31 7.97 -0.62 13.14
CA LYS A 31 8.06 -0.88 14.59
C LYS A 31 6.87 -0.30 15.33
N GLY A 32 6.34 -1.06 16.30
CA GLY A 32 5.21 -0.62 17.13
C GLY A 32 3.86 -0.56 16.41
N LYS A 33 3.77 -1.00 15.17
CA LYS A 33 2.50 -1.10 14.44
C LYS A 33 1.79 -2.42 14.77
N PRO A 34 0.44 -2.45 14.81
CA PRO A 34 -0.31 -3.69 14.93
C PRO A 34 -0.06 -4.57 13.70
N HIS A 35 -0.27 -5.87 13.84
CA HIS A 35 -0.11 -6.87 12.77
C HIS A 35 1.23 -6.76 12.00
N ARG A 36 2.29 -6.45 12.76
CA ARG A 36 3.63 -6.36 12.21
C ARG A 36 4.16 -7.75 11.84
N VAL A 37 4.76 -7.86 10.65
CA VAL A 37 5.56 -9.03 10.28
C VAL A 37 6.80 -9.08 11.16
N VAL A 38 6.96 -10.16 11.93
CA VAL A 38 8.08 -10.36 12.85
C VAL A 38 9.21 -11.04 12.10
N MET A 39 10.32 -10.32 11.94
CA MET A 39 11.55 -10.88 11.39
C MET A 39 12.39 -11.45 12.53
N LEU A 40 12.56 -12.76 12.57
CA LEU A 40 13.40 -13.43 13.59
C LEU A 40 14.89 -13.25 13.25
N GLN A 41 15.64 -12.69 14.22
CA GLN A 41 17.10 -12.68 14.15
C GLN A 41 17.62 -14.03 14.65
N ARG A 42 18.36 -14.72 13.79
CA ARG A 42 19.10 -15.94 14.16
C ARG A 42 20.61 -15.69 14.04
N SER A 43 21.41 -16.60 14.60
CA SER A 43 22.88 -16.54 14.52
C SER A 43 23.41 -16.52 13.08
N THR A 44 22.60 -16.94 12.11
CA THR A 44 22.92 -16.99 10.67
C THR A 44 22.32 -15.83 9.87
N GLY A 45 21.66 -14.85 10.52
CA GLY A 45 21.02 -13.71 9.88
C GLY A 45 19.57 -13.52 10.31
N THR A 46 18.87 -12.65 9.62
CA THR A 46 17.44 -12.39 9.83
C THR A 46 16.62 -13.31 8.92
N LEU A 47 15.73 -14.10 9.50
CA LEU A 47 14.81 -14.96 8.74
C LEU A 47 13.38 -14.45 8.90
N PRO A 48 12.53 -14.57 7.87
CA PRO A 48 11.10 -14.31 7.99
C PRO A 48 10.45 -15.31 8.97
N ASP A 49 9.43 -14.85 9.68
CA ASP A 49 8.63 -15.70 10.59
C ASP A 49 7.85 -16.78 9.82
N MET A 50 7.74 -16.62 8.50
CA MET A 50 7.06 -17.52 7.58
C MET A 50 8.05 -18.10 6.58
N ALA A 51 7.85 -19.34 6.16
CA ALA A 51 8.71 -20.00 5.19
C ALA A 51 8.65 -19.28 3.83
N GLU A 52 9.80 -18.96 3.28
CA GLU A 52 9.99 -18.25 1.99
C GLU A 52 9.20 -18.89 0.83
N ALA A 53 9.05 -20.24 0.86
CA ALA A 53 8.25 -21.00 -0.09
C ALA A 53 6.75 -20.62 -0.11
N ASP A 54 6.22 -20.05 0.98
CA ASP A 54 4.81 -19.72 1.07
C ASP A 54 4.45 -18.41 0.34
N PHE A 55 5.41 -17.50 0.13
CA PHE A 55 5.15 -16.21 -0.54
C PHE A 55 5.39 -16.26 -2.05
N SER A 56 6.40 -16.98 -2.50
CA SER A 56 6.68 -17.12 -3.95
C SER A 56 5.57 -17.85 -4.70
N SER A 57 4.83 -18.74 -4.02
CA SER A 57 3.65 -19.38 -4.59
C SER A 57 2.43 -18.45 -4.70
N LEU A 58 2.31 -17.44 -3.82
CA LEU A 58 1.16 -16.55 -3.77
C LEU A 58 1.09 -15.57 -4.94
N SER A 59 2.24 -15.15 -5.46
CA SER A 59 2.31 -14.31 -6.67
C SER A 59 1.87 -15.04 -7.95
N SER A 60 1.83 -16.37 -7.94
CA SER A 60 1.46 -17.22 -9.09
C SER A 60 0.02 -17.76 -9.05
N GLU A 61 -0.66 -17.75 -7.92
CA GLU A 61 -1.98 -18.39 -7.73
C GLU A 61 -3.20 -17.50 -7.95
N GLY A 62 -3.02 -16.19 -8.18
CA GLY A 62 -4.13 -15.26 -8.44
C GLY A 62 -4.79 -15.51 -9.79
N ALA A 63 -6.12 -15.46 -9.85
CA ALA A 63 -6.98 -15.67 -11.00
C ALA A 63 -6.60 -14.84 -12.25
N GLY A 64 -5.45 -15.14 -12.87
CA GLY A 64 -4.97 -14.52 -14.10
C GLY A 64 -4.34 -13.13 -13.95
N ARG A 65 -4.23 -12.58 -12.73
CA ARG A 65 -3.60 -11.28 -12.46
C ARG A 65 -2.57 -11.45 -11.34
N ALA A 66 -1.33 -11.02 -11.58
CA ALA A 66 -0.28 -11.11 -10.58
C ALA A 66 -0.61 -10.19 -9.39
N LEU A 67 -0.63 -10.75 -8.17
CA LEU A 67 -0.74 -9.99 -6.93
C LEU A 67 0.62 -9.41 -6.59
N SER A 68 0.70 -8.10 -6.32
CA SER A 68 1.94 -7.45 -5.91
C SER A 68 2.07 -7.39 -4.39
N LEU A 69 3.21 -7.86 -3.87
CA LEU A 69 3.56 -7.81 -2.44
C LEU A 69 4.22 -6.47 -2.12
N VAL A 70 3.63 -5.72 -1.20
CA VAL A 70 4.07 -4.38 -0.80
C VAL A 70 4.55 -4.37 0.64
N GLY A 71 5.82 -4.08 0.89
CA GLY A 71 6.33 -3.83 2.24
C GLY A 71 5.99 -2.41 2.70
N MET A 72 5.35 -2.27 3.86
CA MET A 72 5.01 -0.97 4.45
C MET A 72 6.01 -0.62 5.55
N PHE A 73 6.65 0.53 5.44
CA PHE A 73 7.72 0.98 6.33
C PHE A 73 7.44 2.38 6.87
N SER A 74 7.85 2.62 8.13
CA SER A 74 7.70 3.89 8.82
C SER A 74 8.89 4.09 9.76
N GLY A 75 9.87 4.90 9.34
CA GLY A 75 11.07 5.21 10.13
C GLY A 75 12.11 4.09 10.24
N GLU A 76 12.03 3.06 9.38
CA GLU A 76 13.01 1.98 9.34
C GLU A 76 14.31 2.39 8.62
N SER A 77 15.41 1.72 9.02
CA SER A 77 16.71 1.89 8.35
C SER A 77 16.68 1.28 6.94
N ALA A 78 17.53 1.80 6.04
CA ALA A 78 17.69 1.23 4.70
C ALA A 78 18.03 -0.27 4.75
N GLN A 79 18.88 -0.69 5.69
CA GLN A 79 19.25 -2.10 5.88
C GLN A 79 18.02 -2.97 6.20
N SER A 80 17.10 -2.49 7.05
CA SER A 80 15.87 -3.23 7.38
C SER A 80 14.96 -3.37 6.17
N VAL A 81 14.82 -2.31 5.37
CA VAL A 81 14.03 -2.33 4.14
C VAL A 81 14.64 -3.30 3.12
N ILE A 82 15.95 -3.21 2.87
CA ILE A 82 16.67 -4.09 1.94
C ILE A 82 16.51 -5.56 2.35
N THR A 83 16.68 -5.85 3.64
CA THR A 83 16.51 -7.21 4.16
C THR A 83 15.08 -7.72 3.92
N ALA A 84 14.07 -6.89 4.13
CA ALA A 84 12.68 -7.28 3.89
C ALA A 84 12.41 -7.50 2.39
N VAL A 85 12.88 -6.61 1.52
CA VAL A 85 12.75 -6.77 0.05
C VAL A 85 13.31 -8.12 -0.39
N TYR A 86 14.53 -8.45 0.05
CA TYR A 86 15.18 -9.70 -0.29
C TYR A 86 14.45 -10.93 0.32
N SER A 87 14.14 -10.87 1.62
CA SER A 87 13.62 -12.05 2.36
C SER A 87 12.18 -12.39 2.01
N TYR A 88 11.39 -11.42 1.57
CA TYR A 88 9.97 -11.63 1.26
C TYR A 88 9.65 -11.50 -0.24
N GLY A 89 10.65 -11.24 -1.08
CA GLY A 89 10.44 -11.05 -2.51
C GLY A 89 9.45 -9.92 -2.80
N LEU A 90 9.61 -8.76 -2.12
CA LEU A 90 8.67 -7.66 -2.28
C LEU A 90 8.77 -7.04 -3.67
N ASP A 91 7.63 -6.83 -4.31
CA ASP A 91 7.53 -6.14 -5.60
C ASP A 91 7.56 -4.61 -5.43
N ALA A 92 7.08 -4.14 -4.28
CA ALA A 92 7.02 -2.72 -3.97
C ALA A 92 7.31 -2.42 -2.50
N VAL A 93 7.71 -1.19 -2.22
CA VAL A 93 7.82 -0.65 -0.86
C VAL A 93 6.99 0.61 -0.73
N GLN A 94 6.24 0.69 0.38
CA GLN A 94 5.46 1.87 0.75
C GLN A 94 6.15 2.61 1.88
N PHE A 95 6.26 3.94 1.74
CA PHE A 95 6.75 4.85 2.76
C PHE A 95 5.69 5.88 3.12
N ASP A 96 5.62 6.23 4.40
CA ASP A 96 4.80 7.32 4.91
C ASP A 96 5.53 8.70 4.86
N ASP A 97 5.01 9.73 5.57
CA ASP A 97 5.44 11.12 5.44
C ASP A 97 6.87 11.41 5.87
N ASP A 98 7.41 10.63 6.81
CA ASP A 98 8.73 10.86 7.40
C ASP A 98 9.86 10.45 6.45
N CYS A 99 9.55 9.74 5.38
CA CYS A 99 10.55 9.25 4.44
C CYS A 99 10.84 10.26 3.32
N GLY A 100 12.03 10.87 3.37
CA GLY A 100 12.47 11.86 2.38
C GLY A 100 12.85 11.25 1.02
N ALA A 101 12.71 12.05 -0.06
CA ALA A 101 13.01 11.64 -1.43
C ALA A 101 14.47 11.20 -1.64
N ILE A 102 15.41 11.81 -0.89
CA ILE A 102 16.85 11.43 -0.95
C ILE A 102 17.05 10.02 -0.42
N PHE A 103 16.41 9.67 0.70
CA PHE A 103 16.49 8.33 1.26
C PHE A 103 15.96 7.29 0.26
N ILE A 104 14.79 7.53 -0.33
CA ILE A 104 14.18 6.63 -1.32
C ILE A 104 15.11 6.44 -2.52
N ARG A 105 15.67 7.52 -3.06
CA ARG A 105 16.59 7.44 -4.20
C ARG A 105 17.82 6.59 -3.89
N ASN A 106 18.43 6.80 -2.73
CA ASN A 106 19.61 6.06 -2.31
C ASN A 106 19.27 4.57 -2.07
N LEU A 107 18.11 4.30 -1.46
CA LEU A 107 17.64 2.94 -1.24
C LEU A 107 17.44 2.21 -2.57
N VAL A 108 16.72 2.79 -3.52
CA VAL A 108 16.50 2.19 -4.84
C VAL A 108 17.84 1.92 -5.54
N GLY A 109 18.77 2.88 -5.52
CA GLY A 109 20.10 2.70 -6.09
C GLY A 109 20.96 1.62 -5.39
N SER A 110 20.62 1.24 -4.16
CA SER A 110 21.29 0.15 -3.42
C SER A 110 20.62 -1.22 -3.64
N VAL A 111 19.39 -1.24 -4.16
CA VAL A 111 18.60 -2.47 -4.34
C VAL A 111 18.56 -2.90 -5.80
N VAL A 112 18.42 -1.94 -6.71
CA VAL A 112 18.29 -2.20 -8.17
C VAL A 112 19.62 -1.92 -8.86
N PRO A 113 20.17 -2.83 -9.68
CA PRO A 113 19.63 -4.17 -10.04
C PRO A 113 20.14 -5.32 -9.18
N ASP A 114 21.01 -5.08 -8.18
CA ASP A 114 21.82 -6.12 -7.54
C ASP A 114 21.01 -7.10 -6.67
N ILE A 115 19.92 -6.62 -6.06
CA ILE A 115 19.04 -7.43 -5.18
C ILE A 115 17.77 -7.83 -5.92
N CYS A 116 17.14 -6.90 -6.62
CA CYS A 116 16.02 -7.18 -7.51
C CYS A 116 16.12 -6.35 -8.79
N LEU A 117 15.50 -6.83 -9.87
CA LEU A 117 15.54 -6.13 -11.16
C LEU A 117 14.68 -4.88 -11.19
N HIS A 118 13.65 -4.83 -10.36
CA HIS A 118 12.69 -3.75 -10.27
C HIS A 118 12.11 -3.65 -8.86
N LEU A 119 11.92 -2.46 -8.36
CA LEU A 119 11.26 -2.19 -7.08
C LEU A 119 10.37 -0.96 -7.22
N ASP A 120 9.06 -1.15 -7.13
CA ASP A 120 8.11 -0.06 -7.16
C ASP A 120 8.09 0.72 -5.84
N ILE A 121 7.97 2.02 -5.93
CA ILE A 121 7.85 2.89 -4.77
C ILE A 121 6.42 3.42 -4.67
N ILE A 122 5.82 3.23 -3.51
CA ILE A 122 4.53 3.82 -3.14
C ILE A 122 4.77 4.85 -2.05
N LYS A 123 4.32 6.09 -2.25
CA LYS A 123 4.46 7.16 -1.25
C LYS A 123 3.11 7.58 -0.72
N LEU A 124 2.94 7.49 0.59
CA LEU A 124 1.73 7.94 1.27
C LEU A 124 1.86 9.42 1.65
N PHE A 125 0.76 10.16 1.50
CA PHE A 125 0.59 11.54 1.95
C PHE A 125 -0.70 11.69 2.75
N HIS A 126 -0.62 12.39 3.88
CA HIS A 126 -1.79 12.91 4.57
C HIS A 126 -2.18 14.24 3.94
N VAL A 127 -3.42 14.35 3.51
CA VAL A 127 -3.93 15.52 2.81
C VAL A 127 -4.96 16.20 3.68
N SER A 128 -4.72 17.47 3.98
CA SER A 128 -5.63 18.37 4.72
C SER A 128 -6.20 19.46 3.82
N CYS A 129 -5.41 19.93 2.87
CA CYS A 129 -5.78 21.01 1.95
C CYS A 129 -5.06 20.86 0.60
N ALA A 130 -5.39 21.72 -0.35
CA ALA A 130 -4.82 21.71 -1.71
C ALA A 130 -3.30 21.94 -1.74
N ASP A 131 -2.77 22.70 -0.80
CA ASP A 131 -1.34 23.05 -0.77
C ASP A 131 -0.46 21.84 -0.42
N ASP A 132 -1.02 20.82 0.24
CA ASP A 132 -0.27 19.60 0.61
C ASP A 132 0.25 18.84 -0.63
N PHE A 133 -0.42 18.97 -1.78
CA PHE A 133 0.04 18.33 -3.02
C PHE A 133 1.35 18.90 -3.57
N ALA A 134 1.79 20.07 -3.09
CA ALA A 134 3.09 20.60 -3.47
C ALA A 134 4.25 19.66 -3.05
N ALA A 135 4.07 18.92 -1.95
CA ALA A 135 5.04 17.94 -1.47
C ALA A 135 5.22 16.75 -2.43
N CYS A 136 4.22 16.43 -3.26
CA CYS A 136 4.29 15.32 -4.22
C CYS A 136 5.38 15.49 -5.27
N ARG A 137 5.69 16.74 -5.66
CA ARG A 137 6.61 17.06 -6.76
C ARG A 137 7.99 16.44 -6.61
N GLN A 138 8.53 16.37 -5.39
CA GLN A 138 9.84 15.80 -5.14
C GLN A 138 9.91 14.28 -5.33
N TYR A 139 8.75 13.61 -5.37
CA TYR A 139 8.63 12.16 -5.50
C TYR A 139 8.15 11.70 -6.89
N GLU A 140 7.72 12.60 -7.77
CA GLU A 140 7.14 12.25 -9.08
C GLU A 140 8.05 11.38 -9.98
N LYS A 141 9.37 11.52 -9.85
CA LYS A 141 10.35 10.72 -10.60
C LYS A 141 10.79 9.46 -9.86
N LEU A 142 10.30 9.24 -8.66
CA LEU A 142 10.70 8.14 -7.79
C LEU A 142 9.54 7.19 -7.51
N ALA A 143 8.34 7.73 -7.34
CA ALA A 143 7.18 6.94 -6.97
C ALA A 143 6.43 6.41 -8.20
N TYR A 144 6.06 5.14 -8.12
CA TYR A 144 5.18 4.47 -9.07
C TYR A 144 3.70 4.78 -8.77
N ARG A 145 3.35 4.96 -7.47
CA ARG A 145 2.00 5.31 -6.99
C ARG A 145 2.09 6.25 -5.80
N PHE A 146 1.08 7.11 -5.67
CA PHE A 146 0.79 7.82 -4.43
C PHE A 146 -0.40 7.18 -3.71
N ILE A 147 -0.46 7.36 -2.39
CA ILE A 147 -1.64 7.11 -1.58
C ILE A 147 -2.00 8.43 -0.91
N PHE A 148 -3.22 8.90 -1.12
CA PHE A 148 -3.76 10.06 -0.44
C PHE A 148 -4.70 9.62 0.68
N ARG A 149 -4.39 10.06 1.90
CA ARG A 149 -5.16 9.81 3.11
C ARG A 149 -5.75 11.11 3.63
N PHE A 150 -7.07 11.17 3.67
CA PHE A 150 -7.86 12.33 4.11
C PHE A 150 -8.39 12.12 5.53
N ASP A 151 -7.51 11.77 6.48
CA ASP A 151 -7.85 11.41 7.87
C ASP A 151 -7.48 12.48 8.91
N THR A 152 -7.09 13.67 8.47
CA THR A 152 -6.78 14.79 9.35
C THR A 152 -8.03 15.28 10.10
N ASP A 153 -7.85 15.84 11.30
CA ASP A 153 -8.97 16.31 12.13
C ASP A 153 -9.84 17.35 11.41
N SER A 154 -9.25 18.17 10.54
CA SER A 154 -9.94 19.16 9.71
C SER A 154 -10.89 18.56 8.68
N LEU A 155 -10.67 17.31 8.28
CA LEU A 155 -11.47 16.61 7.27
C LEU A 155 -12.33 15.49 7.86
N ARG A 156 -12.35 15.35 9.18
CA ARG A 156 -13.21 14.37 9.86
C ARG A 156 -14.67 14.72 9.63
N GLY A 157 -15.47 13.77 9.15
CA GLY A 157 -16.90 13.96 8.84
C GLY A 157 -17.18 14.74 7.55
N ILE A 158 -16.15 15.13 6.80
CA ILE A 158 -16.32 15.77 5.49
C ILE A 158 -16.62 14.70 4.43
N SER A 159 -17.57 14.99 3.54
CA SER A 159 -17.99 14.07 2.47
C SER A 159 -16.86 13.76 1.47
N TRP A 160 -16.93 12.61 0.82
CA TRP A 160 -15.95 12.22 -0.21
C TRP A 160 -15.97 13.17 -1.43
N ASP A 161 -17.11 13.75 -1.79
CA ASP A 161 -17.18 14.78 -2.83
C ASP A 161 -16.38 16.04 -2.49
N ALA A 162 -16.39 16.46 -1.22
CA ALA A 162 -15.59 17.61 -0.78
C ALA A 162 -14.09 17.27 -0.75
N LYS A 163 -13.73 16.07 -0.32
CA LYS A 163 -12.33 15.56 -0.37
C LYS A 163 -11.83 15.45 -1.82
N ALA A 164 -12.69 15.00 -2.74
CA ALA A 164 -12.35 14.93 -4.17
C ALA A 164 -12.08 16.32 -4.77
N ARG A 165 -12.84 17.35 -4.36
CA ARG A 165 -12.56 18.75 -4.78
C ARG A 165 -11.21 19.27 -4.28
N ILE A 166 -10.75 18.83 -3.10
CA ILE A 166 -9.39 19.13 -2.62
C ILE A 166 -8.39 18.44 -3.55
N ALA A 167 -8.64 17.16 -3.91
CA ALA A 167 -7.77 16.39 -4.78
C ALA A 167 -7.74 16.90 -6.24
N ASP A 168 -8.67 17.73 -6.68
CA ASP A 168 -8.61 18.41 -7.99
C ASP A 168 -7.41 19.35 -8.11
N ALA A 169 -6.80 19.76 -7.00
CA ALA A 169 -5.55 20.52 -6.99
C ALA A 169 -4.31 19.66 -7.26
N TYR A 170 -4.43 18.33 -7.29
CA TYR A 170 -3.35 17.46 -7.70
C TYR A 170 -3.25 17.41 -9.23
N HIS A 171 -2.16 17.98 -9.78
CA HIS A 171 -1.88 18.03 -11.21
C HIS A 171 -0.65 17.21 -11.61
N GLY A 172 -0.19 16.32 -10.71
CA GLY A 172 0.94 15.45 -10.99
C GLY A 172 0.59 14.31 -11.95
N THR A 173 1.61 13.63 -12.45
CA THR A 173 1.48 12.52 -13.41
C THR A 173 1.44 11.14 -12.74
N VAL A 174 1.85 11.05 -11.49
CA VAL A 174 1.85 9.78 -10.74
C VAL A 174 0.41 9.41 -10.37
N PRO A 175 -0.08 8.23 -10.76
CA PRO A 175 -1.40 7.79 -10.38
C PRO A 175 -1.52 7.59 -8.86
N PHE A 176 -2.71 7.79 -8.30
CA PHE A 176 -2.93 7.66 -6.87
C PHE A 176 -4.08 6.76 -6.47
N LEU A 177 -3.93 6.16 -5.30
CA LEU A 177 -4.97 5.46 -4.55
C LEU A 177 -5.51 6.38 -3.45
N VAL A 178 -6.77 6.22 -3.09
CA VAL A 178 -7.38 6.90 -1.93
C VAL A 178 -7.53 5.90 -0.78
N SER A 179 -6.98 6.25 0.39
CA SER A 179 -7.16 5.43 1.60
C SER A 179 -8.56 5.66 2.18
N CYS A 180 -9.34 4.58 2.33
CA CYS A 180 -10.72 4.64 2.82
C CYS A 180 -11.14 3.36 3.54
N PRO A 181 -12.23 3.42 4.36
CA PRO A 181 -12.90 2.23 4.88
C PRO A 181 -13.51 1.37 3.77
N VAL A 182 -13.56 0.05 3.99
CA VAL A 182 -14.14 -0.89 2.99
C VAL A 182 -15.61 -0.60 2.69
N GLY A 183 -16.36 -0.13 3.68
CA GLY A 183 -17.78 0.24 3.51
C GLY A 183 -18.02 1.46 2.63
N GLU A 184 -17.00 2.31 2.42
CA GLU A 184 -17.10 3.60 1.72
C GLU A 184 -16.51 3.57 0.30
N ILE A 185 -16.05 2.41 -0.19
CA ILE A 185 -15.39 2.29 -1.50
C ILE A 185 -16.27 2.86 -2.63
N ARG A 186 -17.58 2.55 -2.63
CA ARG A 186 -18.50 3.02 -3.69
C ARG A 186 -18.59 4.54 -3.73
N GLU A 187 -18.65 5.18 -2.57
CA GLU A 187 -18.69 6.63 -2.44
C GLU A 187 -17.38 7.25 -2.91
N VAL A 188 -16.24 6.69 -2.49
CA VAL A 188 -14.92 7.14 -2.94
C VAL A 188 -14.79 7.04 -4.45
N VAL A 189 -15.13 5.90 -5.03
CA VAL A 189 -15.06 5.71 -6.49
C VAL A 189 -15.96 6.70 -7.21
N ALA A 190 -17.19 6.91 -6.75
CA ALA A 190 -18.11 7.87 -7.36
C ALA A 190 -17.56 9.31 -7.30
N ALA A 191 -16.96 9.70 -6.16
CA ALA A 191 -16.41 11.04 -5.96
C ALA A 191 -15.14 11.30 -6.80
N PHE A 192 -14.23 10.32 -6.86
CA PHE A 192 -12.90 10.50 -7.48
C PHE A 192 -12.82 10.04 -8.94
N CYS A 193 -13.82 9.37 -9.51
CA CYS A 193 -13.78 8.83 -10.88
C CYS A 193 -13.52 9.87 -11.99
N ARG A 194 -13.73 11.16 -11.71
CA ARG A 194 -13.47 12.26 -12.65
C ARG A 194 -12.00 12.71 -12.67
N ASN A 195 -11.24 12.37 -11.63
CA ASN A 195 -9.82 12.69 -11.58
C ASN A 195 -9.03 11.65 -12.38
N ALA A 196 -8.37 12.06 -13.45
CA ALA A 196 -7.67 11.16 -14.38
C ALA A 196 -6.50 10.40 -13.72
N ALA A 197 -5.93 10.93 -12.63
CA ALA A 197 -4.84 10.28 -11.90
C ALA A 197 -5.35 9.31 -10.81
N PHE A 198 -6.65 9.34 -10.48
CA PHE A 198 -7.23 8.36 -9.55
C PHE A 198 -7.26 6.97 -10.17
N CYS A 199 -6.62 6.00 -9.54
CA CYS A 199 -6.53 4.64 -10.07
C CYS A 199 -7.16 3.57 -9.16
N GLY A 200 -7.52 3.89 -7.90
CA GLY A 200 -8.13 2.93 -7.00
C GLY A 200 -8.09 3.29 -5.52
N VAL A 201 -8.25 2.28 -4.67
CA VAL A 201 -8.37 2.45 -3.22
C VAL A 201 -7.31 1.68 -2.44
N ASP A 202 -6.95 2.24 -1.29
CA ASP A 202 -6.05 1.65 -0.29
C ASP A 202 -6.86 1.36 0.99
N LEU A 203 -6.95 0.10 1.37
CA LEU A 203 -7.83 -0.41 2.41
C LEU A 203 -7.00 -0.90 3.60
N ASN A 204 -7.40 -0.53 4.82
CA ASN A 204 -6.73 -0.99 6.03
C ASN A 204 -7.73 -1.65 7.00
N PRO A 205 -7.71 -3.00 7.14
CA PRO A 205 -8.57 -3.74 8.05
C PRO A 205 -8.41 -3.33 9.52
N ASP A 206 -7.22 -2.92 9.95
CA ASP A 206 -6.92 -2.56 11.34
C ASP A 206 -7.75 -1.37 11.84
N ASN A 207 -8.26 -0.55 10.92
CA ASN A 207 -9.09 0.61 11.25
C ASN A 207 -10.58 0.27 11.36
N GLU A 208 -10.95 -1.00 11.18
CA GLU A 208 -12.34 -1.44 11.16
C GLU A 208 -12.58 -2.54 12.20
N SER A 209 -13.74 -2.53 12.84
CA SER A 209 -14.17 -3.56 13.81
C SER A 209 -14.65 -4.87 13.15
N LEU A 210 -14.09 -5.21 12.00
CA LEU A 210 -14.40 -6.41 11.23
C LEU A 210 -13.32 -7.48 11.41
N THR A 211 -13.72 -8.74 11.42
CA THR A 211 -12.74 -9.82 11.27
C THR A 211 -12.18 -9.80 9.83
N ILE A 212 -10.96 -10.29 9.64
CA ILE A 212 -10.34 -10.39 8.30
C ILE A 212 -11.27 -11.12 7.31
N ALA A 213 -11.95 -12.19 7.75
CA ALA A 213 -12.88 -12.92 6.89
C ALA A 213 -14.06 -12.06 6.42
N GLN A 214 -14.69 -11.31 7.34
CA GLN A 214 -15.80 -10.38 7.01
C GLN A 214 -15.32 -9.24 6.10
N TYR A 215 -14.12 -8.74 6.37
CA TYR A 215 -13.50 -7.71 5.57
C TYR A 215 -13.27 -8.18 4.13
N MET A 216 -12.68 -9.36 3.97
CA MET A 216 -12.41 -9.96 2.66
C MET A 216 -13.66 -10.30 1.88
N GLN A 217 -14.73 -10.72 2.57
CA GLN A 217 -16.04 -10.92 1.92
C GLN A 217 -16.55 -9.61 1.31
N LYS A 218 -16.47 -8.49 2.03
CA LYS A 218 -16.86 -7.18 1.50
C LYS A 218 -15.99 -6.75 0.32
N VAL A 219 -14.67 -6.97 0.39
CA VAL A 219 -13.77 -6.68 -0.73
C VAL A 219 -14.18 -7.50 -1.96
N HIS A 220 -14.42 -8.81 -1.79
CA HIS A 220 -14.83 -9.69 -2.87
C HIS A 220 -16.15 -9.25 -3.50
N GLU A 221 -17.17 -8.94 -2.70
CA GLU A 221 -18.46 -8.43 -3.19
C GLU A 221 -18.32 -7.16 -4.03
N ILE A 222 -17.37 -6.29 -3.69
CA ILE A 222 -17.10 -5.06 -4.44
C ILE A 222 -16.32 -5.37 -5.72
N VAL A 223 -15.37 -6.30 -5.68
CA VAL A 223 -14.58 -6.72 -6.86
C VAL A 223 -15.47 -7.38 -7.90
N VAL A 224 -16.31 -8.34 -7.49
CA VAL A 224 -17.22 -9.06 -8.39
C VAL A 224 -18.25 -8.12 -9.02
N ASN A 225 -18.71 -7.11 -8.31
CA ASN A 225 -19.66 -6.12 -8.84
C ASN A 225 -18.99 -4.99 -9.63
N ARG A 226 -17.72 -5.11 -10.02
CA ARG A 226 -16.98 -4.13 -10.87
C ARG A 226 -17.35 -4.23 -12.37
N GLU A 227 -17.99 -5.32 -12.78
CA GLU A 227 -18.51 -5.48 -14.13
C GLU A 227 -19.90 -4.82 -14.24
#